data_d0db9d2e211c3d7b333441567de73c74
#
_entry.id   d0db9d2e211c3d7b333441567de73c74
#
_cell.length_a   1.000
_cell.length_b   1.000
_cell.length_c   1.000
_cell.angle_alpha   90.00
_cell.angle_beta   90.00
_cell.angle_gamma   90.00
#
_symmetry.space_group_name_H-M   'P 1'
#
loop_
_entity.id
_entity.type
_entity.pdbx_description
1 polymer ?
#
loop_
_entity_poly.entity_id
_entity_poly.type
_entity_poly.pdbx_seq_one_letter_code
_entity_poly.pdbx_strand_id
1 'polypeptide(L)'
;MELVTLSRVFILVEADLMATRLESAGFTPFIHGVDAALSSGGYSMGTGGIQVKVPADQVESALQFLAEVPETDVWGGEFLAVYNRALSAFRSGRSSVATLCDPADTAFLLKSGCSVQELYDFVEDAVDYGEPDLETVLDVQRIRRDYFLGVLRGEWTGQVVPMSALPLKTDAVDGIAWLPRLIVKARLKLRGEMPPDLMYGCGGDRPFLRRMGLTLPGFLELVRDCGDDDLAIVEAVKGSRDAATR
;
A
#
# COMPACT_ATOMS: atom_id res chain seq x y z
N MET A 1 18.30 -33.70 8.69
CA MET A 1 17.45 -32.64 9.26
C MET A 1 16.03 -32.96 8.82
N GLU A 2 15.15 -33.21 9.77
CA GLU A 2 13.73 -33.46 9.50
C GLU A 2 13.01 -32.12 9.30
N LEU A 3 12.28 -32.02 8.19
CA LEU A 3 11.50 -30.82 7.86
C LEU A 3 10.01 -31.03 8.12
N VAL A 4 9.40 -30.16 8.87
CA VAL A 4 7.98 -30.21 9.23
C VAL A 4 7.24 -29.07 8.51
N THR A 5 6.05 -29.38 7.98
CA THR A 5 5.20 -28.39 7.31
C THR A 5 4.53 -27.50 8.35
N LEU A 6 4.79 -26.18 8.31
CA LEU A 6 4.13 -25.17 9.13
C LEU A 6 2.80 -24.75 8.51
N SER A 7 2.79 -24.52 7.20
CA SER A 7 1.63 -24.02 6.49
C SER A 7 1.55 -24.58 5.07
N ARG A 8 0.33 -24.60 4.53
CA ARG A 8 0.04 -24.85 3.12
C ARG A 8 -0.70 -23.69 2.55
N VAL A 9 -0.15 -23.08 1.51
CA VAL A 9 -0.73 -21.96 0.78
C VAL A 9 -0.95 -22.35 -0.68
N PHE A 10 -1.77 -21.62 -1.38
CA PHE A 10 -2.13 -21.95 -2.77
C PHE A 10 -1.57 -20.96 -3.78
N ILE A 11 -0.97 -19.87 -3.29
CA ILE A 11 -0.38 -18.79 -4.09
C ILE A 11 1.10 -18.68 -3.72
N LEU A 12 1.99 -18.63 -4.72
CA LEU A 12 3.43 -18.59 -4.51
C LEU A 12 3.87 -17.38 -3.69
N VAL A 13 3.28 -16.22 -3.96
CA VAL A 13 3.60 -14.97 -3.24
C VAL A 13 3.33 -15.10 -1.73
N GLU A 14 2.27 -15.81 -1.32
CA GLU A 14 2.00 -16.05 0.11
C GLU A 14 3.09 -16.92 0.75
N ALA A 15 3.59 -17.92 0.03
CA ALA A 15 4.69 -18.77 0.52
C ALA A 15 5.99 -17.97 0.68
N ASP A 16 6.31 -17.11 -0.30
CA ASP A 16 7.51 -16.27 -0.31
C ASP A 16 7.45 -15.22 0.83
N LEU A 17 6.31 -14.57 1.04
CA LEU A 17 6.12 -13.63 2.14
C LEU A 17 6.26 -14.30 3.51
N MET A 18 5.66 -15.48 3.68
CA MET A 18 5.78 -16.26 4.92
C MET A 18 7.23 -16.69 5.17
N ALA A 19 7.94 -17.17 4.15
CA ALA A 19 9.34 -17.54 4.26
C ALA A 19 10.21 -16.34 4.61
N THR A 20 10.07 -15.20 3.90
CA THR A 20 10.82 -13.97 4.17
C THR A 20 10.61 -13.49 5.62
N ARG A 21 9.36 -13.56 6.11
CA ARG A 21 9.04 -13.19 7.49
C ARG A 21 9.73 -14.10 8.50
N LEU A 22 9.72 -15.40 8.27
CA LEU A 22 10.42 -16.39 9.11
C LEU A 22 11.94 -16.18 9.07
N GLU A 23 12.54 -15.94 7.90
CA GLU A 23 13.97 -15.64 7.75
C GLU A 23 14.38 -14.39 8.52
N SER A 24 13.59 -13.33 8.46
CA SER A 24 13.85 -12.09 9.19
C SER A 24 13.88 -12.26 10.71
N ALA A 25 13.18 -13.29 11.22
CA ALA A 25 13.17 -13.68 12.63
C ALA A 25 14.21 -14.76 13.00
N GLY A 26 15.08 -15.15 12.05
CA GLY A 26 16.17 -16.10 12.27
C GLY A 26 15.80 -17.58 12.12
N PHE A 27 14.59 -17.88 11.62
CA PHE A 27 14.21 -19.25 11.26
C PHE A 27 14.78 -19.64 9.88
N THR A 28 14.75 -20.94 9.58
CA THR A 28 15.26 -21.50 8.32
C THR A 28 14.10 -22.13 7.54
N PRO A 29 13.29 -21.36 6.81
CA PRO A 29 12.17 -21.89 6.05
C PRO A 29 12.63 -22.54 4.75
N PHE A 30 11.84 -23.52 4.29
CA PHE A 30 11.97 -24.18 2.99
C PHE A 30 10.62 -24.21 2.31
N ILE A 31 10.59 -23.79 1.02
CA ILE A 31 9.37 -23.81 0.21
C ILE A 31 9.39 -25.04 -0.68
N HIS A 32 8.34 -25.86 -0.61
CA HIS A 32 8.17 -27.07 -1.41
C HIS A 32 6.89 -27.00 -2.27
N GLY A 33 6.95 -27.57 -3.47
CA GLY A 33 5.79 -27.63 -4.38
C GLY A 33 5.69 -26.46 -5.36
N VAL A 34 6.73 -25.66 -5.48
CA VAL A 34 6.78 -24.48 -6.39
C VAL A 34 6.68 -24.89 -7.86
N ASP A 35 7.37 -25.95 -8.29
CA ASP A 35 7.37 -26.40 -9.69
C ASP A 35 5.96 -26.78 -10.17
N ALA A 36 5.16 -27.38 -9.29
CA ALA A 36 3.77 -27.73 -9.56
C ALA A 36 2.86 -26.47 -9.63
N ALA A 37 3.15 -25.46 -8.84
CA ALA A 37 2.43 -24.18 -8.87
C ALA A 37 2.75 -23.38 -10.14
N LEU A 38 4.01 -23.33 -10.58
CA LEU A 38 4.44 -22.64 -11.79
C LEU A 38 3.82 -23.25 -13.06
N SER A 39 3.70 -24.60 -13.11
CA SER A 39 3.08 -25.30 -14.26
C SER A 39 1.56 -25.08 -14.36
N SER A 40 0.90 -24.57 -13.29
CA SER A 40 -0.53 -24.25 -13.25
C SER A 40 -0.84 -22.74 -13.19
N GLY A 41 0.07 -21.90 -13.69
CA GLY A 41 -0.15 -20.43 -13.73
C GLY A 41 -0.08 -19.74 -12.37
N GLY A 42 0.70 -20.31 -11.43
CA GLY A 42 0.89 -19.73 -10.09
C GLY A 42 -0.07 -20.24 -9.02
N TYR A 43 -1.03 -21.12 -9.37
CA TYR A 43 -1.99 -21.72 -8.44
C TYR A 43 -1.76 -23.24 -8.30
N SER A 44 -1.74 -23.73 -7.08
CA SER A 44 -1.44 -25.15 -6.80
C SER A 44 -2.63 -25.95 -6.25
N MET A 45 -3.87 -25.53 -6.55
CA MET A 45 -5.10 -26.19 -6.04
C MET A 45 -5.21 -27.67 -6.44
N GLY A 46 -4.66 -28.08 -7.60
CA GLY A 46 -4.69 -29.46 -8.09
C GLY A 46 -3.56 -30.35 -7.57
N THR A 47 -2.55 -29.80 -6.89
CA THR A 47 -1.30 -30.51 -6.50
C THR A 47 -1.06 -30.57 -5.00
N GLY A 48 -2.03 -30.19 -4.18
CA GLY A 48 -1.95 -30.23 -2.71
C GLY A 48 -1.32 -29.03 -2.03
N GLY A 49 -1.11 -27.92 -2.78
CA GLY A 49 -0.61 -26.65 -2.25
C GLY A 49 0.91 -26.55 -2.15
N ILE A 50 1.39 -25.32 -2.00
CA ILE A 50 2.79 -24.99 -1.70
C ILE A 50 2.96 -25.12 -0.19
N GLN A 51 4.01 -25.82 0.23
CA GLN A 51 4.28 -26.06 1.64
C GLN A 51 5.44 -25.20 2.11
N VAL A 52 5.24 -24.44 3.18
CA VAL A 52 6.31 -23.77 3.92
C VAL A 52 6.69 -24.67 5.08
N LYS A 53 7.96 -25.09 5.14
CA LYS A 53 8.51 -26.01 6.12
C LYS A 53 9.66 -25.38 6.88
N VAL A 54 9.88 -25.85 8.12
CA VAL A 54 11.08 -25.53 8.91
C VAL A 54 11.67 -26.81 9.52
N PRO A 55 12.91 -26.78 10.04
CA PRO A 55 13.47 -27.84 10.87
C PRO A 55 12.56 -28.19 12.06
N ALA A 56 12.50 -29.46 12.42
CA ALA A 56 11.60 -29.97 13.47
C ALA A 56 11.81 -29.26 14.82
N ASP A 57 13.03 -28.87 15.14
CA ASP A 57 13.41 -28.13 16.35
C ASP A 57 12.95 -26.65 16.36
N GLN A 58 12.56 -26.11 15.23
CA GLN A 58 12.07 -24.72 15.09
C GLN A 58 10.54 -24.62 15.03
N VAL A 59 9.82 -25.72 14.92
CA VAL A 59 8.37 -25.76 14.63
C VAL A 59 7.56 -24.97 15.64
N GLU A 60 7.73 -25.24 16.94
CA GLU A 60 6.93 -24.61 18.00
C GLU A 60 7.15 -23.10 18.04
N SER A 61 8.42 -22.67 18.01
CA SER A 61 8.78 -21.25 18.02
C SER A 61 8.35 -20.54 16.73
N ALA A 62 8.45 -21.22 15.58
CA ALA A 62 8.01 -20.64 14.31
C ALA A 62 6.47 -20.51 14.23
N LEU A 63 5.72 -21.49 14.75
CA LEU A 63 4.26 -21.39 14.86
C LEU A 63 3.83 -20.28 15.81
N GLN A 64 4.51 -20.15 16.96
CA GLN A 64 4.27 -19.06 17.90
C GLN A 64 4.56 -17.70 17.23
N PHE A 65 5.71 -17.54 16.56
CA PHE A 65 6.07 -16.34 15.81
C PHE A 65 5.06 -16.01 14.70
N LEU A 66 4.59 -17.01 13.96
CA LEU A 66 3.56 -16.77 12.93
C LEU A 66 2.18 -16.44 13.52
N ALA A 67 1.88 -16.93 14.73
CA ALA A 67 0.67 -16.59 15.46
C ALA A 67 0.75 -15.19 16.11
N GLU A 68 1.96 -14.71 16.40
CA GLU A 68 2.20 -13.32 16.79
C GLU A 68 2.04 -12.44 15.55
N VAL A 69 0.80 -12.05 15.27
CA VAL A 69 0.51 -11.08 14.20
C VAL A 69 1.10 -9.74 14.64
N PRO A 70 2.07 -9.13 13.93
CA PRO A 70 2.52 -7.78 14.27
C PRO A 70 1.31 -6.83 14.33
N GLU A 71 1.31 -5.88 15.24
CA GLU A 71 0.20 -4.91 15.38
C GLU A 71 -0.10 -4.18 14.07
N THR A 72 0.91 -4.00 13.22
CA THR A 72 0.81 -3.49 11.86
C THR A 72 0.02 -4.42 10.92
N ASP A 73 0.09 -5.75 11.10
CA ASP A 73 -0.66 -6.72 10.28
C ASP A 73 -2.12 -6.83 10.72
N VAL A 74 -2.43 -6.64 11.99
CA VAL A 74 -3.84 -6.58 12.46
C VAL A 74 -4.55 -5.43 11.76
N TRP A 75 -3.96 -4.24 11.78
CA TRP A 75 -4.53 -3.09 11.07
C TRP A 75 -4.65 -3.34 9.57
N GLY A 76 -3.63 -3.90 8.93
CA GLY A 76 -3.66 -4.23 7.51
C GLY A 76 -4.80 -5.18 7.16
N GLY A 77 -5.01 -6.23 7.96
CA GLY A 77 -6.13 -7.15 7.80
C GLY A 77 -7.51 -6.49 7.96
N GLU A 78 -7.65 -5.59 8.95
CA GLU A 78 -8.88 -4.81 9.14
C GLU A 78 -9.10 -3.84 7.97
N PHE A 79 -8.07 -3.13 7.51
CA PHE A 79 -8.16 -2.24 6.36
C PHE A 79 -8.57 -2.98 5.09
N LEU A 80 -7.99 -4.16 4.82
CA LEU A 80 -8.36 -5.02 3.70
C LEU A 80 -9.82 -5.45 3.77
N ALA A 81 -10.32 -5.78 4.95
CA ALA A 81 -11.72 -6.13 5.15
C ALA A 81 -12.66 -4.95 4.84
N VAL A 82 -12.30 -3.74 5.30
CA VAL A 82 -13.04 -2.49 4.99
C VAL A 82 -13.00 -2.21 3.49
N TYR A 83 -11.83 -2.27 2.86
CA TYR A 83 -11.67 -2.06 1.42
C TYR A 83 -12.54 -3.02 0.60
N ASN A 84 -12.55 -4.31 0.93
CA ASN A 84 -13.34 -5.32 0.22
C ASN A 84 -14.86 -5.09 0.40
N ARG A 85 -15.31 -4.64 1.59
CA ARG A 85 -16.71 -4.23 1.79
C ARG A 85 -17.06 -3.01 0.94
N ALA A 86 -16.20 -2.01 0.91
CA ALA A 86 -16.36 -0.81 0.09
C ALA A 86 -16.41 -1.15 -1.41
N LEU A 87 -15.52 -2.02 -1.88
CA LEU A 87 -15.49 -2.50 -3.27
C LEU A 87 -16.80 -3.24 -3.64
N SER A 88 -17.30 -4.10 -2.77
CA SER A 88 -18.59 -4.78 -2.94
C SER A 88 -19.74 -3.80 -2.95
N ALA A 89 -19.71 -2.80 -2.06
CA ALA A 89 -20.72 -1.75 -1.98
C ALA A 89 -20.77 -0.94 -3.27
N PHE A 90 -19.62 -0.50 -3.76
CA PHE A 90 -19.51 0.25 -5.01
C PHE A 90 -20.05 -0.53 -6.21
N ARG A 91 -19.64 -1.80 -6.36
CA ARG A 91 -20.14 -2.71 -7.42
C ARG A 91 -21.63 -3.00 -7.34
N SER A 92 -22.25 -2.90 -6.16
CA SER A 92 -23.69 -3.06 -5.96
C SER A 92 -24.50 -1.77 -6.16
N GLY A 93 -23.88 -0.68 -6.62
CA GLY A 93 -24.53 0.61 -6.91
C GLY A 93 -24.50 1.61 -5.76
N ARG A 94 -23.85 1.31 -4.61
CA ARG A 94 -23.57 2.29 -3.54
C ARG A 94 -22.30 3.05 -3.85
N SER A 95 -22.29 3.75 -4.97
CA SER A 95 -21.14 4.43 -5.56
C SER A 95 -21.08 5.93 -5.20
N SER A 96 -21.22 6.24 -3.92
CA SER A 96 -20.98 7.60 -3.40
C SER A 96 -20.26 7.54 -2.05
N VAL A 97 -19.49 8.58 -1.74
CA VAL A 97 -18.78 8.69 -0.46
C VAL A 97 -19.70 8.50 0.74
N ALA A 98 -20.93 9.05 0.66
CA ALA A 98 -21.92 8.99 1.74
C ALA A 98 -22.51 7.59 1.98
N THR A 99 -22.44 6.69 1.01
CA THR A 99 -23.05 5.36 1.05
C THR A 99 -22.05 4.20 0.99
N LEU A 100 -20.78 4.50 0.80
CA LEU A 100 -19.72 3.50 0.58
C LEU A 100 -19.46 2.67 1.83
N CYS A 101 -19.33 3.32 2.98
CA CYS A 101 -18.96 2.72 4.25
C CYS A 101 -20.12 2.80 5.27
N ASP A 102 -20.18 1.82 6.15
CA ASP A 102 -21.03 1.90 7.32
C ASP A 102 -20.35 2.75 8.45
N PRO A 103 -21.06 3.06 9.56
CA PRO A 103 -20.50 3.84 10.64
C PRO A 103 -19.26 3.21 11.32
N ALA A 104 -19.19 1.87 11.39
CA ALA A 104 -18.07 1.17 12.02
C ALA A 104 -16.81 1.27 11.13
N ASP A 105 -16.96 1.03 9.83
CA ASP A 105 -15.89 1.19 8.84
C ASP A 105 -15.39 2.64 8.78
N THR A 106 -16.32 3.60 8.80
CA THR A 106 -15.97 5.03 8.84
C THR A 106 -15.16 5.38 10.09
N ALA A 107 -15.56 4.88 11.26
CA ALA A 107 -14.84 5.11 12.51
C ALA A 107 -13.44 4.48 12.50
N PHE A 108 -13.30 3.27 11.95
CA PHE A 108 -12.00 2.61 11.77
C PHE A 108 -11.08 3.42 10.85
N LEU A 109 -11.56 3.85 9.69
CA LEU A 109 -10.80 4.66 8.74
C LEU A 109 -10.31 5.95 9.38
N LEU A 110 -11.20 6.70 10.04
CA LEU A 110 -10.85 7.97 10.66
C LEU A 110 -9.79 7.81 11.77
N LYS A 111 -9.86 6.75 12.58
CA LYS A 111 -8.83 6.41 13.58
C LYS A 111 -7.49 6.05 12.95
N SER A 112 -7.50 5.59 11.71
CA SER A 112 -6.31 5.24 10.93
C SER A 112 -5.76 6.41 10.10
N GLY A 113 -6.36 7.59 10.23
CA GLY A 113 -5.97 8.76 9.43
C GLY A 113 -6.39 8.66 7.95
N CYS A 114 -7.33 7.78 7.60
CA CYS A 114 -7.91 7.66 6.27
C CYS A 114 -9.33 8.25 6.29
N SER A 115 -9.68 9.05 5.30
CA SER A 115 -11.06 9.50 5.10
C SER A 115 -11.84 8.52 4.21
N VAL A 116 -13.16 8.55 4.28
CA VAL A 116 -14.01 7.78 3.35
C VAL A 116 -13.82 8.24 1.91
N GLN A 117 -13.53 9.54 1.69
CA GLN A 117 -13.22 10.06 0.36
C GLN A 117 -11.97 9.41 -0.22
N GLU A 118 -10.89 9.30 0.56
CA GLU A 118 -9.65 8.66 0.10
C GLU A 118 -9.84 7.19 -0.24
N LEU A 119 -10.66 6.46 0.54
CA LEU A 119 -11.01 5.08 0.21
C LEU A 119 -11.87 5.00 -1.05
N TYR A 120 -12.85 5.90 -1.18
CA TYR A 120 -13.72 5.99 -2.35
C TYR A 120 -12.91 6.17 -3.63
N ASP A 121 -11.98 7.12 -3.66
CA ASP A 121 -11.13 7.42 -4.81
C ASP A 121 -10.36 6.16 -5.29
N PHE A 122 -9.78 5.39 -4.36
CA PHE A 122 -9.09 4.15 -4.71
C PHE A 122 -10.03 3.04 -5.19
N VAL A 123 -11.21 2.93 -4.58
CA VAL A 123 -12.21 1.92 -4.98
C VAL A 123 -12.77 2.25 -6.37
N GLU A 124 -13.10 3.51 -6.64
CA GLU A 124 -13.57 3.99 -7.93
C GLU A 124 -12.54 3.71 -9.03
N ASP A 125 -11.28 4.13 -8.84
CA ASP A 125 -10.20 3.90 -9.81
C ASP A 125 -9.93 2.41 -10.03
N ALA A 126 -9.97 1.59 -8.98
CA ALA A 126 -9.80 0.15 -9.10
C ALA A 126 -10.93 -0.53 -9.89
N VAL A 127 -12.16 -0.05 -9.77
CA VAL A 127 -13.31 -0.59 -10.54
C VAL A 127 -13.28 -0.11 -11.97
N ASP A 128 -13.00 1.18 -12.21
CA ASP A 128 -13.12 1.80 -13.52
C ASP A 128 -11.89 1.56 -14.40
N TYR A 129 -10.71 1.48 -13.80
CA TYR A 129 -9.43 1.39 -14.53
C TYR A 129 -8.58 0.16 -14.16
N GLY A 130 -8.93 -0.60 -13.12
CA GLY A 130 -8.14 -1.73 -12.62
C GLY A 130 -6.85 -1.31 -11.91
N GLU A 131 -6.69 -0.06 -11.57
CA GLU A 131 -5.50 0.53 -10.91
C GLU A 131 -5.92 1.53 -9.83
N PRO A 132 -5.15 1.72 -8.76
CA PRO A 132 -3.99 0.90 -8.37
C PRO A 132 -4.41 -0.48 -7.84
N ASP A 133 -3.44 -1.41 -7.77
CA ASP A 133 -3.66 -2.68 -7.10
C ASP A 133 -3.80 -2.51 -5.59
N LEU A 134 -4.35 -3.54 -4.94
CA LEU A 134 -4.67 -3.50 -3.52
C LEU A 134 -3.43 -3.36 -2.62
N GLU A 135 -2.30 -3.94 -3.01
CA GLU A 135 -1.03 -3.84 -2.29
C GLU A 135 -0.55 -2.39 -2.27
N THR A 136 -0.55 -1.73 -3.45
CA THR A 136 -0.24 -0.30 -3.57
C THR A 136 -1.16 0.57 -2.70
N VAL A 137 -2.47 0.29 -2.67
CA VAL A 137 -3.43 1.02 -1.81
C VAL A 137 -3.07 0.83 -0.33
N LEU A 138 -2.82 -0.41 0.08
CA LEU A 138 -2.48 -0.74 1.47
C LEU A 138 -1.20 -0.02 1.91
N ASP A 139 -0.15 -0.04 1.08
CA ASP A 139 1.12 0.60 1.41
C ASP A 139 1.00 2.12 1.49
N VAL A 140 0.29 2.75 0.56
CA VAL A 140 0.00 4.20 0.63
C VAL A 140 -0.74 4.54 1.94
N GLN A 141 -1.71 3.70 2.35
CA GLN A 141 -2.46 3.96 3.57
C GLN A 141 -1.67 3.64 4.84
N ARG A 142 -0.74 2.68 4.82
CA ARG A 142 0.22 2.45 5.93
C ARG A 142 1.08 3.69 6.16
N ILE A 143 1.70 4.23 5.11
CA ILE A 143 2.53 5.44 5.20
C ILE A 143 1.72 6.62 5.75
N ARG A 144 0.48 6.78 5.27
CA ARG A 144 -0.44 7.82 5.76
C ARG A 144 -0.79 7.63 7.22
N ARG A 145 -1.12 6.40 7.64
CA ARG A 145 -1.42 6.03 9.03
C ARG A 145 -0.24 6.29 9.95
N ASP A 146 0.96 5.88 9.55
CA ASP A 146 2.17 6.06 10.35
C ASP A 146 2.47 7.55 10.54
N TYR A 147 2.28 8.37 9.51
CA TYR A 147 2.39 9.82 9.60
C TYR A 147 1.30 10.39 10.53
N PHE A 148 0.05 9.92 10.40
CA PHE A 148 -1.06 10.38 11.24
C PHE A 148 -0.83 10.08 12.72
N LEU A 149 -0.40 8.87 13.04
CA LEU A 149 -0.17 8.48 14.44
C LEU A 149 1.14 9.05 15.01
N GLY A 150 2.22 9.01 14.22
CA GLY A 150 3.55 9.41 14.66
C GLY A 150 3.77 10.92 14.65
N VAL A 151 3.40 11.60 13.56
CA VAL A 151 3.65 13.04 13.37
C VAL A 151 2.47 13.87 13.83
N LEU A 152 1.24 13.53 13.40
CA LEU A 152 0.03 14.26 13.77
C LEU A 152 -0.57 13.79 15.11
N ARG A 153 0.01 12.76 15.75
CA ARG A 153 -0.41 12.23 17.05
C ARG A 153 -1.87 11.78 17.11
N GLY A 154 -2.40 11.30 15.97
CA GLY A 154 -3.78 10.88 15.84
C GLY A 154 -4.79 12.03 15.72
N GLU A 155 -4.34 13.25 15.48
CA GLU A 155 -5.18 14.43 15.36
C GLU A 155 -5.29 14.89 13.91
N TRP A 156 -6.53 15.12 13.44
CA TRP A 156 -6.77 15.72 12.13
C TRP A 156 -6.51 17.21 12.20
N THR A 157 -5.83 17.76 11.19
CA THR A 157 -5.54 19.22 11.11
C THR A 157 -6.81 20.07 10.99
N GLY A 158 -7.89 19.48 10.48
CA GLY A 158 -9.14 20.20 10.19
C GLY A 158 -9.04 21.17 9.03
N GLN A 159 -7.91 21.16 8.32
CA GLN A 159 -7.69 22.04 7.16
C GLN A 159 -7.99 21.29 5.86
N VAL A 160 -8.46 22.02 4.86
CA VAL A 160 -8.59 21.56 3.49
C VAL A 160 -7.97 22.62 2.58
N VAL A 161 -6.95 22.22 1.83
CA VAL A 161 -6.26 23.16 0.90
C VAL A 161 -7.07 23.27 -0.39
N PRO A 162 -7.44 24.47 -0.83
CA PRO A 162 -8.26 24.62 -2.04
C PRO A 162 -7.46 24.27 -3.30
N MET A 163 -8.14 23.74 -4.32
CA MET A 163 -7.55 23.38 -5.61
C MET A 163 -6.75 24.52 -6.27
N SER A 164 -7.15 25.77 -6.03
CA SER A 164 -6.48 26.97 -6.56
C SER A 164 -5.09 27.24 -5.95
N ALA A 165 -4.78 26.63 -4.81
CA ALA A 165 -3.48 26.75 -4.17
C ALA A 165 -2.46 25.71 -4.68
N LEU A 166 -2.89 24.73 -5.49
CA LEU A 166 -1.98 23.74 -6.05
C LEU A 166 -1.23 24.29 -7.27
N PRO A 167 0.04 23.92 -7.46
CA PRO A 167 0.77 24.17 -8.70
C PRO A 167 -0.02 23.67 -9.92
N LEU A 168 0.12 24.35 -11.05
CA LEU A 168 -0.49 23.93 -12.30
C LEU A 168 0.10 22.60 -12.78
N LYS A 169 -0.64 21.87 -13.59
CA LYS A 169 -0.16 20.62 -14.20
C LYS A 169 1.06 20.83 -15.11
N THR A 170 1.24 22.05 -15.62
CA THR A 170 2.33 22.48 -16.49
C THR A 170 3.53 23.04 -15.74
N ASP A 171 3.38 23.35 -14.45
CA ASP A 171 4.49 23.86 -13.65
C ASP A 171 5.58 22.82 -13.55
N ALA A 172 6.82 23.27 -13.65
CA ALA A 172 7.99 22.41 -13.69
C ALA A 172 9.06 22.89 -12.70
N VAL A 173 9.80 21.92 -12.15
CA VAL A 173 11.03 22.16 -11.40
C VAL A 173 12.14 21.34 -12.06
N ASP A 174 13.30 21.93 -12.31
CA ASP A 174 14.42 21.33 -13.05
C ASP A 174 14.01 20.66 -14.38
N GLY A 175 13.05 21.26 -15.10
CA GLY A 175 12.51 20.75 -16.34
C GLY A 175 11.55 19.55 -16.18
N ILE A 176 11.21 19.15 -14.96
CA ILE A 176 10.27 18.08 -14.68
C ILE A 176 8.90 18.66 -14.41
N ALA A 177 8.06 18.69 -15.45
CA ALA A 177 6.66 19.10 -15.33
C ALA A 177 5.87 18.07 -14.47
N TRP A 178 4.76 18.51 -13.86
CA TRP A 178 3.94 17.72 -12.93
C TRP A 178 4.54 17.54 -11.53
N LEU A 179 5.89 17.50 -11.39
CA LEU A 179 6.55 17.22 -10.10
C LEU A 179 6.18 18.23 -9.00
N PRO A 180 6.16 19.57 -9.22
CA PRO A 180 5.76 20.49 -8.16
C PRO A 180 4.37 20.22 -7.62
N ARG A 181 3.42 19.89 -8.50
CA ARG A 181 2.05 19.54 -8.12
C ARG A 181 2.00 18.25 -7.33
N LEU A 182 2.77 17.23 -7.72
CA LEU A 182 2.77 15.93 -7.07
C LEU A 182 3.40 15.99 -5.67
N ILE A 183 4.46 16.80 -5.47
CA ILE A 183 5.04 17.06 -4.15
C ILE A 183 3.97 17.65 -3.21
N VAL A 184 3.24 18.67 -3.65
CA VAL A 184 2.17 19.26 -2.85
C VAL A 184 1.07 18.24 -2.57
N LYS A 185 0.64 17.45 -3.56
CA LYS A 185 -0.36 16.38 -3.36
C LYS A 185 0.08 15.36 -2.31
N ALA A 186 1.35 14.92 -2.35
CA ALA A 186 1.89 13.98 -1.39
C ALA A 186 1.88 14.55 0.04
N ARG A 187 2.28 15.81 0.22
CA ARG A 187 2.18 16.49 1.52
C ARG A 187 0.76 16.61 2.03
N LEU A 188 -0.19 16.98 1.15
CA LEU A 188 -1.61 17.04 1.51
C LEU A 188 -2.15 15.67 1.87
N LYS A 189 -1.75 14.60 1.15
CA LYS A 189 -2.07 13.22 1.49
C LYS A 189 -1.58 12.86 2.89
N LEU A 190 -0.30 13.14 3.20
CA LEU A 190 0.29 12.88 4.52
C LEU A 190 -0.43 13.62 5.65
N ARG A 191 -0.90 14.85 5.42
CA ARG A 191 -1.58 15.68 6.42
C ARG A 191 -3.08 15.46 6.51
N GLY A 192 -3.69 14.79 5.49
CA GLY A 192 -5.15 14.64 5.40
C GLY A 192 -5.85 15.93 5.05
N GLU A 193 -5.22 16.80 4.25
CA GLU A 193 -5.68 18.15 3.88
C GLU A 193 -6.13 18.25 2.42
N MET A 194 -6.30 17.10 1.75
CA MET A 194 -6.71 17.06 0.35
C MET A 194 -8.14 17.50 0.18
N PRO A 195 -8.44 18.38 -0.80
CA PRO A 195 -9.81 18.69 -1.17
C PRO A 195 -10.49 17.47 -1.81
N PRO A 196 -11.84 17.36 -1.73
CA PRO A 196 -12.57 16.18 -2.22
C PRO A 196 -12.34 15.83 -3.69
N ASP A 197 -12.04 16.84 -4.53
CA ASP A 197 -11.81 16.66 -5.98
C ASP A 197 -10.34 16.36 -6.32
N LEU A 198 -9.52 16.05 -5.33
CA LEU A 198 -8.10 15.79 -5.52
C LEU A 198 -7.71 14.43 -4.94
N MET A 199 -7.25 13.53 -5.80
CA MET A 199 -6.73 12.22 -5.41
C MET A 199 -5.20 12.18 -5.52
N TYR A 200 -4.51 11.66 -4.50
CA TYR A 200 -3.11 11.21 -4.63
C TYR A 200 -3.09 9.82 -5.27
N GLY A 201 -2.32 9.68 -6.33
CA GLY A 201 -2.27 8.43 -7.08
C GLY A 201 -3.30 8.31 -8.21
N CYS A 202 -3.87 9.42 -8.67
CA CYS A 202 -4.79 9.43 -9.80
C CYS A 202 -4.13 8.99 -11.12
N GLY A 203 -4.95 8.80 -12.16
CA GLY A 203 -4.51 8.39 -13.50
C GLY A 203 -3.43 9.28 -14.16
N GLY A 204 -3.15 10.47 -13.64
CA GLY A 204 -2.01 11.31 -14.06
C GLY A 204 -0.74 11.04 -13.25
N ASP A 205 -0.87 10.78 -11.95
CA ASP A 205 0.27 10.56 -11.05
C ASP A 205 0.96 9.22 -11.32
N ARG A 206 0.19 8.15 -11.52
CA ARG A 206 0.72 6.80 -11.73
C ARG A 206 1.65 6.70 -12.93
N PRO A 207 1.26 7.12 -14.17
CA PRO A 207 2.17 7.08 -15.31
C PRO A 207 3.35 8.06 -15.18
N PHE A 208 3.18 9.18 -14.47
CA PHE A 208 4.28 10.09 -14.18
C PHE A 208 5.34 9.40 -13.31
N LEU A 209 4.96 8.78 -12.20
CA LEU A 209 5.87 8.09 -11.30
C LEU A 209 6.55 6.90 -11.98
N ARG A 210 5.81 6.10 -12.76
CA ARG A 210 6.41 5.01 -13.56
C ARG A 210 7.53 5.51 -14.48
N ARG A 211 7.36 6.67 -15.15
CA ARG A 211 8.42 7.28 -15.99
C ARG A 211 9.61 7.77 -15.18
N MET A 212 9.40 8.11 -13.92
CA MET A 212 10.48 8.51 -13.01
C MET A 212 11.13 7.33 -12.27
N GLY A 213 10.74 6.08 -12.57
CA GLY A 213 11.23 4.88 -11.89
C GLY A 213 10.78 4.78 -10.43
N LEU A 214 9.64 5.37 -10.09
CA LEU A 214 9.10 5.40 -8.73
C LEU A 214 7.70 4.78 -8.65
N THR A 215 7.37 4.26 -7.48
CA THR A 215 6.02 3.79 -7.12
C THR A 215 5.27 4.86 -6.33
N LEU A 216 3.92 4.72 -6.23
CA LEU A 216 3.12 5.61 -5.38
C LEU A 216 3.56 5.60 -3.91
N PRO A 217 3.70 4.44 -3.23
CA PRO A 217 4.18 4.42 -1.86
C PRO A 217 5.60 4.95 -1.75
N GLY A 218 6.52 4.57 -2.65
CA GLY A 218 7.91 5.04 -2.60
C GLY A 218 8.06 6.55 -2.74
N PHE A 219 7.24 7.20 -3.59
CA PHE A 219 7.25 8.66 -3.67
C PHE A 219 6.64 9.33 -2.42
N LEU A 220 5.61 8.73 -1.83
CA LEU A 220 5.01 9.25 -0.59
C LEU A 220 6.00 9.15 0.59
N GLU A 221 6.75 8.05 0.69
CA GLU A 221 7.83 7.88 1.67
C GLU A 221 8.94 8.93 1.46
N LEU A 222 9.40 9.09 0.22
CA LEU A 222 10.40 10.12 -0.11
C LEU A 222 9.96 11.51 0.38
N VAL A 223 8.72 11.91 0.11
CA VAL A 223 8.19 13.21 0.54
C VAL A 223 8.05 13.28 2.06
N ARG A 224 7.63 12.19 2.72
CA ARG A 224 7.59 12.09 4.18
C ARG A 224 8.98 12.32 4.79
N ASP A 225 9.99 11.65 4.27
CA ASP A 225 11.34 11.64 4.83
C ASP A 225 12.09 12.94 4.55
N CYS A 226 11.88 13.56 3.40
CA CYS A 226 12.44 14.88 3.07
C CYS A 226 11.68 16.06 3.70
N GLY A 227 10.43 15.87 4.13
CA GLY A 227 9.62 16.93 4.73
C GLY A 227 9.41 18.12 3.80
N ASP A 228 9.93 19.29 4.16
CA ASP A 228 9.79 20.54 3.38
C ASP A 228 10.99 20.80 2.44
N ASP A 229 11.95 19.88 2.35
CA ASP A 229 13.12 20.00 1.47
C ASP A 229 12.78 19.57 0.03
N ASP A 230 12.24 20.52 -0.76
CA ASP A 230 11.92 20.30 -2.17
C ASP A 230 13.15 19.93 -3.02
N LEU A 231 14.33 20.47 -2.67
CA LEU A 231 15.55 20.18 -3.43
C LEU A 231 15.97 18.73 -3.28
N ALA A 232 15.94 18.20 -2.07
CA ALA A 232 16.23 16.79 -1.82
C ALA A 232 15.24 15.87 -2.57
N ILE A 233 13.95 16.21 -2.60
CA ILE A 233 12.95 15.44 -3.36
C ILE A 233 13.28 15.46 -4.86
N VAL A 234 13.57 16.64 -5.42
CA VAL A 234 13.88 16.79 -6.86
C VAL A 234 15.12 15.97 -7.24
N GLU A 235 16.19 16.05 -6.45
CA GLU A 235 17.42 15.28 -6.72
C GLU A 235 17.19 13.77 -6.63
N ALA A 236 16.42 13.29 -5.66
CA ALA A 236 16.06 11.87 -5.56
C ALA A 236 15.24 11.39 -6.77
N VAL A 237 14.26 12.18 -7.23
CA VAL A 237 13.46 11.86 -8.43
C VAL A 237 14.35 11.81 -9.68
N LYS A 238 15.30 12.73 -9.84
CA LYS A 238 16.28 12.71 -10.95
C LYS A 238 17.14 11.45 -10.92
N GLY A 239 17.65 11.10 -9.74
CA GLY A 239 18.46 9.89 -9.54
C GLY A 239 17.70 8.61 -9.90
N SER A 240 16.45 8.50 -9.49
CA SER A 240 15.58 7.34 -9.81
C SER A 240 15.30 7.25 -11.31
N ARG A 241 14.99 8.36 -11.98
CA ARG A 241 14.78 8.41 -13.43
C ARG A 241 16.01 7.95 -14.20
N ASP A 242 17.20 8.43 -13.80
CA ASP A 242 18.45 8.12 -14.49
C ASP A 242 18.84 6.64 -14.29
N ALA A 243 18.49 6.05 -13.15
CA ALA A 243 18.66 4.61 -12.89
C ALA A 243 17.71 3.75 -13.74
N ALA A 244 16.45 4.17 -13.92
CA ALA A 244 15.45 3.47 -14.71
C ALA A 244 15.71 3.52 -16.24
N THR A 245 16.59 4.42 -16.70
CA THR A 245 16.92 4.61 -18.12
C THR A 245 18.18 3.84 -18.55
N ARG A 246 18.89 3.22 -17.61
CA ARG A 246 20.10 2.40 -17.83
C ARG A 246 19.76 0.92 -17.98
#